data_0a485a1c1548eb2e4c0cf98b3490e79a
#
_entry.id   0a485a1c1548eb2e4c0cf98b3490e79a
#
_cell.length_a   1.000
_cell.length_b   1.000
_cell.length_c   1.000
_cell.angle_alpha   90.00
_cell.angle_beta   90.00
_cell.angle_gamma   90.00
#
_symmetry.space_group_name_H-M   'P 1'
#
loop_
_entity.id
_entity.type
_entity.pdbx_description
1 polymer ?
#
loop_
_entity_poly.entity_id
_entity_poly.type
_entity_poly.pdbx_seq_one_letter_code
_entity_poly.pdbx_strand_id
1 'polypeptide(L)'
;MKRPDAITEDDLHAYVDGLLSDDDRAAVEAWLTERPQERERVEDWKKQAETLRAAFAAYAAEHPHDTAMLAERKQAPAWRLKPVLLRTAAVLLIFAADAAAGRLVPPPLATPQDVVLASVTTDIPAQAKSAYLIYASEVRHPVEVGAEQQQHLATWLGKRLGYPFAIPDLSKIGYDLVGGRLIPVSGKPGAMLMYQDKTGRRVTVLVGHNEENRTTSFRMASADGVETFYWIDNELGYAVSAELTRAEVQKIAEECYRQFPA
;
A
#
# COMPACT_ATOMS: atom_id res chain seq x y z
N MET A 1 1.97 38.70 -20.61
CA MET A 1 3.33 38.67 -21.20
C MET A 1 4.34 38.60 -20.06
N LYS A 2 4.94 37.42 -19.82
CA LYS A 2 6.04 37.27 -18.84
C LYS A 2 7.26 38.05 -19.34
N ARG A 3 7.98 38.72 -18.42
CA ARG A 3 9.27 39.34 -18.77
C ARG A 3 10.29 38.25 -19.08
N PRO A 4 11.17 38.45 -20.11
CA PRO A 4 12.20 37.45 -20.47
C PRO A 4 13.13 37.03 -19.29
N ASP A 5 13.32 37.94 -18.32
CA ASP A 5 14.16 37.69 -17.14
C ASP A 5 13.49 36.82 -16.07
N ALA A 6 12.24 36.43 -16.27
CA ALA A 6 11.43 35.62 -15.35
C ALA A 6 11.14 34.19 -15.85
N ILE A 7 11.84 33.74 -16.92
CA ILE A 7 11.72 32.35 -17.40
C ILE A 7 12.40 31.42 -16.40
N THR A 8 11.64 30.47 -15.89
CA THR A 8 12.07 29.47 -14.90
C THR A 8 12.33 28.12 -15.56
N GLU A 9 12.95 27.20 -14.86
CA GLU A 9 13.15 25.82 -15.33
C GLU A 9 11.79 25.11 -15.59
N ASP A 10 10.76 25.40 -14.80
CA ASP A 10 9.41 24.88 -15.01
C ASP A 10 8.81 25.37 -16.34
N ASP A 11 9.08 26.61 -16.74
CA ASP A 11 8.63 27.15 -18.04
C ASP A 11 9.36 26.41 -19.21
N LEU A 12 10.63 26.02 -19.03
CA LEU A 12 11.38 25.26 -20.02
C LEU A 12 10.83 23.81 -20.13
N HIS A 13 10.48 23.18 -19.02
CA HIS A 13 9.83 21.87 -19.03
C HIS A 13 8.45 21.95 -19.71
N ALA A 14 7.62 22.92 -19.35
CA ALA A 14 6.32 23.14 -20.00
C ALA A 14 6.46 23.40 -21.51
N TYR A 15 7.54 24.06 -21.93
CA TYR A 15 7.86 24.27 -23.34
C TYR A 15 8.17 22.95 -24.08
N VAL A 16 8.97 22.06 -23.47
CA VAL A 16 9.30 20.73 -24.02
C VAL A 16 8.05 19.87 -24.14
N ASP A 17 7.14 19.96 -23.15
CA ASP A 17 5.90 19.17 -23.09
C ASP A 17 4.78 19.75 -23.97
N GLY A 18 4.98 20.95 -24.54
CA GLY A 18 3.98 21.60 -25.38
C GLY A 18 2.78 22.16 -24.61
N LEU A 19 2.94 22.47 -23.33
CA LEU A 19 1.89 22.92 -22.41
C LEU A 19 1.79 24.45 -22.30
N LEU A 20 2.67 25.20 -22.95
CA LEU A 20 2.65 26.67 -22.92
C LEU A 20 1.61 27.26 -23.87
N SER A 21 1.06 28.43 -23.49
CA SER A 21 0.31 29.28 -24.39
C SER A 21 1.20 29.81 -25.53
N ASP A 22 0.62 30.25 -26.64
CA ASP A 22 1.39 30.79 -27.75
C ASP A 22 2.24 32.02 -27.37
N ASP A 23 1.73 32.88 -26.49
CA ASP A 23 2.46 34.03 -25.97
C ASP A 23 3.65 33.65 -25.09
N ASP A 24 3.46 32.67 -24.17
CA ASP A 24 4.52 32.16 -23.27
C ASP A 24 5.58 31.40 -24.07
N ARG A 25 5.16 30.64 -25.09
CA ARG A 25 6.08 29.96 -26.01
C ARG A 25 6.98 30.92 -26.72
N ALA A 26 6.42 32.01 -27.31
CA ALA A 26 7.20 33.03 -28.00
C ALA A 26 8.20 33.72 -27.05
N ALA A 27 7.82 33.92 -25.77
CA ALA A 27 8.72 34.47 -24.75
C ALA A 27 9.89 33.54 -24.44
N VAL A 28 9.62 32.24 -24.30
CA VAL A 28 10.68 31.21 -24.06
C VAL A 28 11.60 31.11 -25.27
N GLU A 29 11.09 31.10 -26.50
CA GLU A 29 11.88 31.07 -27.73
C GLU A 29 12.82 32.25 -27.87
N ALA A 30 12.31 33.47 -27.58
CA ALA A 30 13.13 34.67 -27.55
C ALA A 30 14.23 34.59 -26.51
N TRP A 31 13.91 34.09 -25.31
CA TRP A 31 14.87 33.93 -24.22
C TRP A 31 15.98 32.89 -24.53
N LEU A 32 15.63 31.77 -25.20
CA LEU A 32 16.56 30.73 -25.66
C LEU A 32 17.49 31.21 -26.79
N THR A 33 17.04 32.20 -27.61
CA THR A 33 17.87 32.74 -28.69
C THR A 33 19.13 33.43 -28.14
N GLU A 34 19.02 34.04 -26.97
CA GLU A 34 20.14 34.73 -26.29
C GLU A 34 21.02 33.79 -25.44
N ARG A 35 20.62 32.50 -25.26
CA ARG A 35 21.24 31.56 -24.33
C ARG A 35 21.51 30.20 -24.99
N PRO A 36 22.62 30.09 -25.76
CA PRO A 36 22.93 28.88 -26.55
C PRO A 36 23.05 27.59 -25.69
N GLN A 37 23.56 27.68 -24.46
CA GLN A 37 23.72 26.54 -23.59
C GLN A 37 22.35 26.00 -23.11
N GLU A 38 21.43 26.88 -22.75
CA GLU A 38 20.07 26.48 -22.35
C GLU A 38 19.28 25.93 -23.54
N ARG A 39 19.52 26.48 -24.73
CA ARG A 39 18.91 25.97 -25.95
C ARG A 39 19.35 24.54 -26.25
N GLU A 40 20.64 24.24 -26.14
CA GLU A 40 21.18 22.88 -26.33
C GLU A 40 20.57 21.90 -25.32
N ARG A 41 20.48 22.30 -24.05
CA ARG A 41 19.85 21.51 -22.98
C ARG A 41 18.37 21.20 -23.28
N VAL A 42 17.61 22.18 -23.72
CA VAL A 42 16.20 22.03 -24.11
C VAL A 42 16.04 21.11 -25.32
N GLU A 43 16.91 21.22 -26.33
CA GLU A 43 16.91 20.31 -27.48
C GLU A 43 17.23 18.85 -27.08
N ASP A 44 18.11 18.64 -26.12
CA ASP A 44 18.38 17.29 -25.59
C ASP A 44 17.17 16.74 -24.84
N TRP A 45 16.47 17.55 -24.06
CA TRP A 45 15.22 17.13 -23.41
C TRP A 45 14.14 16.76 -24.42
N LYS A 46 14.00 17.51 -25.53
CA LYS A 46 13.07 17.17 -26.62
C LYS A 46 13.40 15.82 -27.23
N LYS A 47 14.68 15.54 -27.53
CA LYS A 47 15.12 14.26 -28.08
C LYS A 47 14.83 13.09 -27.11
N GLN A 48 15.05 13.29 -25.80
CA GLN A 48 14.70 12.31 -24.79
C GLN A 48 13.19 12.04 -24.74
N ALA A 49 12.38 13.10 -24.74
CA ALA A 49 10.92 12.99 -24.74
C ALA A 49 10.40 12.26 -25.98
N GLU A 50 10.95 12.53 -27.17
CA GLU A 50 10.62 11.83 -28.41
C GLU A 50 11.02 10.35 -28.36
N THR A 51 12.19 10.04 -27.84
CA THR A 51 12.66 8.66 -27.66
C THR A 51 11.75 7.87 -26.72
N LEU A 52 11.35 8.49 -25.60
CA LEU A 52 10.40 7.89 -24.65
C LEU A 52 9.03 7.67 -25.28
N ARG A 53 8.47 8.68 -25.97
CA ARG A 53 7.18 8.53 -26.68
C ARG A 53 7.23 7.41 -27.71
N ALA A 54 8.32 7.30 -28.46
CA ALA A 54 8.50 6.22 -29.43
C ALA A 54 8.59 4.84 -28.78
N ALA A 55 9.34 4.73 -27.67
CA ALA A 55 9.47 3.48 -26.91
C ALA A 55 8.13 3.01 -26.32
N PHE A 56 7.27 3.94 -25.90
CA PHE A 56 5.97 3.66 -25.28
C PHE A 56 4.79 3.79 -26.24
N ALA A 57 5.01 3.99 -27.54
CA ALA A 57 3.95 4.15 -28.54
C ALA A 57 2.94 2.99 -28.55
N ALA A 58 3.38 1.76 -28.27
CA ALA A 58 2.51 0.60 -28.19
C ALA A 58 1.50 0.67 -27.02
N TYR A 59 1.79 1.48 -25.98
CA TYR A 59 0.94 1.67 -24.81
C TYR A 59 0.08 2.94 -24.90
N ALA A 60 0.25 3.75 -25.95
CA ALA A 60 -0.49 5.00 -26.16
C ALA A 60 -1.93 4.76 -26.69
N ALA A 61 -2.30 3.53 -27.03
CA ALA A 61 -3.66 3.19 -27.44
C ALA A 61 -4.59 3.28 -26.23
N GLU A 62 -5.61 4.16 -26.34
CA GLU A 62 -6.65 4.25 -25.31
C GLU A 62 -7.36 2.91 -25.14
N HIS A 63 -7.31 2.32 -23.95
CA HIS A 63 -8.11 1.17 -23.63
C HIS A 63 -9.52 1.58 -23.19
N PRO A 64 -10.57 0.81 -23.55
CA PRO A 64 -11.96 1.12 -23.17
C PRO A 64 -12.20 1.32 -21.68
N HIS A 65 -11.28 0.79 -20.83
CA HIS A 65 -11.33 0.96 -19.37
C HIS A 65 -10.70 2.26 -18.86
N ASP A 66 -9.89 2.95 -19.66
CA ASP A 66 -9.18 4.18 -19.23
C ASP A 66 -10.15 5.33 -19.01
N THR A 67 -11.17 5.43 -19.85
CA THR A 67 -12.26 6.41 -19.71
C THR A 67 -13.08 6.21 -18.43
N ALA A 68 -13.19 4.99 -17.92
CA ALA A 68 -13.88 4.70 -16.67
C ALA A 68 -13.05 5.16 -15.44
N MET A 69 -11.73 5.12 -15.54
CA MET A 69 -10.82 5.60 -14.48
C MET A 69 -10.72 7.12 -14.43
N LEU A 70 -10.85 7.77 -15.59
CA LEU A 70 -10.81 9.23 -15.73
C LEU A 70 -12.18 9.88 -15.56
N ALA A 71 -13.27 9.13 -15.40
CA ALA A 71 -14.57 9.67 -15.12
C ALA A 71 -14.51 10.49 -13.81
N GLU A 72 -14.38 11.80 -13.96
CA GLU A 72 -14.53 12.72 -12.83
C GLU A 72 -15.76 12.33 -12.03
N ARG A 73 -15.57 12.13 -10.73
CA ARG A 73 -16.65 11.94 -9.77
C ARG A 73 -17.52 13.19 -9.86
N LYS A 74 -18.53 13.18 -10.72
CA LYS A 74 -19.50 14.25 -10.83
C LYS A 74 -20.01 14.53 -9.42
N GLN A 75 -19.68 15.70 -8.90
CA GLN A 75 -20.24 16.17 -7.63
C GLN A 75 -21.76 16.03 -7.76
N ALA A 76 -22.34 15.23 -6.86
CA ALA A 76 -23.78 15.06 -6.82
C ALA A 76 -24.43 16.46 -6.74
N PRO A 77 -25.40 16.78 -7.59
CA PRO A 77 -26.02 18.09 -7.59
C PRO A 77 -26.60 18.35 -6.20
N ALA A 78 -26.31 19.53 -5.66
CA ALA A 78 -26.86 19.99 -4.40
C ALA A 78 -28.38 19.80 -4.42
N TRP A 79 -28.88 18.93 -3.56
CA TRP A 79 -30.31 18.65 -3.43
C TRP A 79 -31.06 19.94 -3.13
N ARG A 80 -31.75 20.45 -4.14
CA ARG A 80 -32.81 21.44 -3.92
C ARG A 80 -33.93 20.71 -3.18
N LEU A 81 -34.07 21.02 -1.90
CA LEU A 81 -35.21 20.64 -1.07
C LEU A 81 -36.49 21.16 -1.70
N LYS A 82 -37.18 20.34 -2.47
CA LYS A 82 -38.56 20.54 -2.85
C LYS A 82 -39.46 19.57 -2.05
N PRO A 83 -40.68 19.88 -1.76
CA PRO A 83 -41.42 19.49 -0.54
C PRO A 83 -41.61 17.97 -0.44
N VAL A 84 -40.96 17.40 0.55
CA VAL A 84 -40.96 15.97 0.90
C VAL A 84 -42.21 15.58 1.71
N LEU A 85 -43.12 16.52 2.03
CA LEU A 85 -44.24 16.29 2.95
C LEU A 85 -45.34 15.31 2.47
N LEU A 86 -45.37 14.96 1.16
CA LEU A 86 -46.37 13.99 0.68
C LEU A 86 -45.82 12.55 0.50
N ARG A 87 -44.47 12.37 0.56
CA ARG A 87 -43.85 11.03 0.40
C ARG A 87 -43.53 10.34 1.72
N THR A 88 -43.47 11.06 2.81
CA THR A 88 -43.19 10.49 4.14
C THR A 88 -44.36 9.68 4.69
N ALA A 89 -45.61 10.00 4.33
CA ALA A 89 -46.78 9.23 4.76
C ALA A 89 -46.85 7.83 4.13
N ALA A 90 -46.40 7.66 2.89
CA ALA A 90 -46.35 6.35 2.21
C ALA A 90 -45.29 5.43 2.77
N VAL A 91 -44.12 5.98 3.15
CA VAL A 91 -43.00 5.20 3.73
C VAL A 91 -43.36 4.71 5.14
N LEU A 92 -44.08 5.53 5.94
CA LEU A 92 -44.51 5.14 7.27
C LEU A 92 -45.62 4.05 7.24
N LEU A 93 -46.49 4.05 6.22
CA LEU A 93 -47.49 3.00 6.03
C LEU A 93 -46.84 1.66 5.59
N ILE A 94 -45.81 1.70 4.78
CA ILE A 94 -45.07 0.49 4.40
C ILE A 94 -44.34 -0.08 5.62
N PHE A 95 -43.65 0.76 6.42
CA PHE A 95 -43.00 0.31 7.66
C PHE A 95 -43.97 -0.25 8.70
N ALA A 96 -45.18 0.31 8.81
CA ALA A 96 -46.21 -0.20 9.73
C ALA A 96 -46.78 -1.55 9.24
N ALA A 97 -46.90 -1.75 7.93
CA ALA A 97 -47.32 -3.02 7.33
C ALA A 97 -46.25 -4.11 7.49
N ASP A 98 -44.98 -3.78 7.30
CA ASP A 98 -43.87 -4.71 7.51
C ASP A 98 -43.70 -5.10 9.00
N ALA A 99 -43.89 -4.17 9.92
CA ALA A 99 -43.86 -4.46 11.37
C ALA A 99 -45.00 -5.36 11.83
N ALA A 100 -46.16 -5.32 11.17
CA ALA A 100 -47.27 -6.21 11.45
C ALA A 100 -47.09 -7.60 10.79
N ALA A 101 -46.53 -7.66 9.58
CA ALA A 101 -46.25 -8.90 8.88
C ALA A 101 -45.04 -9.65 9.44
N GLY A 102 -44.05 -8.95 9.96
CA GLY A 102 -42.82 -9.52 10.52
C GLY A 102 -42.99 -10.32 11.82
N ARG A 103 -44.21 -10.27 12.42
CA ARG A 103 -44.54 -11.10 13.58
C ARG A 103 -45.10 -12.47 13.24
N LEU A 104 -45.41 -12.72 11.96
CA LEU A 104 -46.07 -13.96 11.51
C LEU A 104 -45.21 -14.82 10.58
N VAL A 105 -44.04 -14.31 10.14
CA VAL A 105 -43.10 -15.07 9.28
C VAL A 105 -41.79 -15.21 10.05
N PRO A 106 -41.32 -16.44 10.34
CA PRO A 106 -39.98 -16.61 10.88
C PRO A 106 -39.00 -16.02 9.84
N PRO A 107 -37.94 -15.29 10.30
CA PRO A 107 -36.98 -14.71 9.38
C PRO A 107 -36.41 -15.82 8.51
N PRO A 108 -36.37 -15.64 7.18
CA PRO A 108 -35.59 -16.53 6.35
C PRO A 108 -34.19 -16.54 6.93
N LEU A 109 -33.64 -17.74 7.13
CA LEU A 109 -32.22 -17.89 7.43
C LEU A 109 -31.47 -17.15 6.33
N ALA A 110 -31.08 -15.93 6.61
CA ALA A 110 -30.18 -15.17 5.74
C ALA A 110 -28.93 -16.02 5.64
N THR A 111 -28.72 -16.62 4.49
CA THR A 111 -27.36 -16.98 4.09
C THR A 111 -26.60 -15.70 4.12
N PRO A 112 -25.51 -15.61 4.88
CA PRO A 112 -24.63 -14.45 4.80
C PRO A 112 -24.02 -14.45 3.40
N GLN A 113 -24.65 -13.77 2.46
CA GLN A 113 -23.89 -13.15 1.40
C GLN A 113 -23.20 -11.99 2.10
N ASP A 114 -22.05 -12.32 2.68
CA ASP A 114 -21.07 -11.34 3.07
C ASP A 114 -20.78 -10.50 1.84
N VAL A 115 -21.48 -9.38 1.73
CA VAL A 115 -20.95 -8.22 1.05
C VAL A 115 -19.73 -7.86 1.87
N VAL A 116 -18.61 -8.49 1.54
CA VAL A 116 -17.30 -8.06 1.94
C VAL A 116 -17.11 -6.71 1.25
N LEU A 117 -17.72 -5.66 1.82
CA LEU A 117 -17.05 -4.39 1.84
C LEU A 117 -15.68 -4.76 2.38
N ALA A 118 -14.68 -4.72 1.51
CA ALA A 118 -13.31 -4.79 1.91
C ALA A 118 -13.10 -3.61 2.88
N SER A 119 -13.50 -3.82 4.13
CA SER A 119 -12.91 -3.12 5.23
C SER A 119 -11.43 -3.33 5.02
N VAL A 120 -10.67 -2.26 4.92
CA VAL A 120 -9.22 -2.28 5.07
C VAL A 120 -9.02 -2.70 6.52
N THR A 121 -9.30 -3.99 6.75
CA THR A 121 -9.20 -4.60 8.06
C THR A 121 -7.73 -4.67 8.36
N THR A 122 -7.41 -4.26 9.54
CA THR A 122 -6.17 -4.46 10.27
C THR A 122 -5.87 -5.97 10.43
N ASP A 123 -6.00 -6.73 9.37
CA ASP A 123 -5.78 -8.17 9.36
C ASP A 123 -4.28 -8.44 9.18
N ILE A 124 -3.56 -8.37 10.30
CA ILE A 124 -2.12 -8.65 10.37
C ILE A 124 -1.75 -9.96 9.68
N PRO A 125 -2.44 -11.11 9.92
CA PRO A 125 -2.10 -12.35 9.25
C PRO A 125 -2.27 -12.31 7.73
N ALA A 126 -3.30 -11.67 7.20
CA ALA A 126 -3.48 -11.54 5.75
C ALA A 126 -2.38 -10.68 5.12
N GLN A 127 -2.01 -9.57 5.77
CA GLN A 127 -0.92 -8.71 5.32
C GLN A 127 0.44 -9.43 5.40
N ALA A 128 0.69 -10.18 6.48
CA ALA A 128 1.91 -10.96 6.65
C ALA A 128 2.04 -12.07 5.60
N LYS A 129 0.96 -12.80 5.34
CA LYS A 129 0.92 -13.79 4.25
C LYS A 129 1.19 -13.15 2.90
N SER A 130 0.55 -12.03 2.58
CA SER A 130 0.77 -11.32 1.31
C SER A 130 2.21 -10.86 1.16
N ALA A 131 2.81 -10.31 2.21
CA ALA A 131 4.21 -9.92 2.22
C ALA A 131 5.13 -11.14 2.03
N TYR A 132 4.85 -12.26 2.68
CA TYR A 132 5.59 -13.51 2.49
C TYR A 132 5.53 -13.97 1.02
N LEU A 133 4.34 -14.09 0.44
CA LEU A 133 4.15 -14.55 -0.94
C LEU A 133 4.86 -13.67 -1.98
N ILE A 134 4.90 -12.36 -1.74
CA ILE A 134 5.56 -11.41 -2.64
C ILE A 134 7.08 -11.50 -2.51
N TYR A 135 7.61 -11.46 -1.29
CA TYR A 135 9.03 -11.22 -1.05
C TYR A 135 9.83 -12.50 -0.79
N ALA A 136 9.21 -13.59 -0.31
CA ALA A 136 9.93 -14.83 -0.07
C ALA A 136 10.40 -15.52 -1.37
N SER A 137 9.75 -15.26 -2.50
CA SER A 137 10.15 -15.73 -3.82
C SER A 137 11.15 -14.80 -4.54
N GLU A 138 11.34 -13.57 -4.05
CA GLU A 138 12.22 -12.59 -4.68
C GLU A 138 13.69 -12.96 -4.49
N VAL A 139 14.44 -13.02 -5.61
CA VAL A 139 15.85 -13.47 -5.60
C VAL A 139 16.82 -12.29 -5.52
N ARG A 140 16.55 -11.21 -6.28
CA ARG A 140 17.50 -10.10 -6.41
C ARG A 140 17.39 -9.08 -5.30
N HIS A 141 16.17 -8.75 -4.89
CA HIS A 141 15.89 -7.67 -3.94
C HIS A 141 14.89 -8.11 -2.86
N PRO A 142 15.17 -9.19 -2.12
CA PRO A 142 14.26 -9.70 -1.09
C PRO A 142 14.13 -8.74 0.09
N VAL A 143 15.16 -7.93 0.32
CA VAL A 143 15.26 -6.95 1.42
C VAL A 143 15.79 -5.61 0.91
N GLU A 144 15.61 -4.54 1.68
CA GLU A 144 16.15 -3.21 1.39
C GLU A 144 17.51 -2.99 2.07
N VAL A 145 17.65 -3.52 3.29
CA VAL A 145 18.88 -3.46 4.07
C VAL A 145 19.26 -4.87 4.44
N GLY A 146 20.45 -5.31 4.07
CA GLY A 146 20.96 -6.65 4.30
C GLY A 146 21.43 -6.87 5.74
N ALA A 147 21.64 -8.14 6.09
CA ALA A 147 22.07 -8.57 7.42
C ALA A 147 23.42 -8.01 7.85
N GLU A 148 24.30 -7.67 6.88
CA GLU A 148 25.61 -7.04 7.14
C GLU A 148 25.48 -5.65 7.79
N GLN A 149 24.32 -5.03 7.69
CA GLN A 149 24.00 -3.71 8.28
C GLN A 149 22.94 -3.82 9.39
N GLN A 150 22.93 -4.90 10.15
CA GLN A 150 21.88 -5.21 11.16
C GLN A 150 21.65 -4.07 12.16
N GLN A 151 22.69 -3.42 12.65
CA GLN A 151 22.56 -2.30 13.59
C GLN A 151 21.88 -1.09 12.93
N HIS A 152 22.23 -0.79 11.68
CA HIS A 152 21.58 0.26 10.89
C HIS A 152 20.11 -0.10 10.65
N LEU A 153 19.84 -1.33 10.26
CA LEU A 153 18.49 -1.85 10.02
C LEU A 153 17.59 -1.68 11.25
N ALA A 154 18.05 -2.10 12.44
CA ALA A 154 17.30 -1.96 13.67
C ALA A 154 16.98 -0.49 14.00
N THR A 155 17.98 0.40 13.89
CA THR A 155 17.82 1.82 14.16
C THR A 155 16.87 2.49 13.17
N TRP A 156 17.01 2.17 11.89
CA TRP A 156 16.19 2.73 10.82
C TRP A 156 14.73 2.30 10.93
N LEU A 157 14.47 1.00 11.09
CA LEU A 157 13.12 0.48 11.26
C LEU A 157 12.47 1.02 12.53
N GLY A 158 13.20 1.07 13.65
CA GLY A 158 12.70 1.65 14.90
C GLY A 158 12.25 3.10 14.75
N LYS A 159 13.04 3.93 14.04
CA LYS A 159 12.66 5.33 13.75
C LYS A 159 11.39 5.42 12.88
N ARG A 160 11.22 4.49 11.92
CA ARG A 160 10.05 4.48 11.03
C ARG A 160 8.78 3.99 11.73
N LEU A 161 8.92 3.02 12.61
CA LEU A 161 7.83 2.49 13.43
C LEU A 161 7.44 3.41 14.60
N GLY A 162 8.38 4.27 15.05
CA GLY A 162 8.19 5.10 16.24
C GLY A 162 8.39 4.35 17.56
N TYR A 163 8.94 3.12 17.52
CA TYR A 163 9.18 2.24 18.68
C TYR A 163 10.60 1.69 18.68
N PRO A 164 11.16 1.36 19.86
CA PRO A 164 12.38 0.58 19.94
C PRO A 164 12.21 -0.74 19.19
N PHE A 165 13.10 -1.02 18.23
CA PHE A 165 13.02 -2.20 17.39
C PHE A 165 14.22 -3.10 17.59
N ALA A 166 13.98 -4.34 18.03
CA ALA A 166 14.98 -5.39 18.13
C ALA A 166 14.83 -6.35 16.94
N ILE A 167 15.95 -6.84 16.44
CA ILE A 167 15.98 -7.90 15.41
C ILE A 167 16.23 -9.22 16.12
N PRO A 168 15.27 -10.17 16.13
CA PRO A 168 15.44 -11.45 16.79
C PRO A 168 16.61 -12.26 16.20
N ASP A 169 17.42 -12.86 17.05
CA ASP A 169 18.45 -13.81 16.67
C ASP A 169 17.84 -15.23 16.61
N LEU A 170 17.65 -15.74 15.40
CA LEU A 170 17.10 -17.07 15.14
C LEU A 170 18.18 -18.10 14.78
N SER A 171 19.46 -17.75 14.85
CA SER A 171 20.58 -18.62 14.48
C SER A 171 20.61 -19.93 15.27
N LYS A 172 20.24 -19.86 16.56
CA LYS A 172 20.17 -21.05 17.45
C LYS A 172 19.14 -22.09 17.01
N ILE A 173 18.14 -21.66 16.23
CA ILE A 173 17.12 -22.56 15.68
C ILE A 173 17.29 -22.79 14.18
N GLY A 174 18.43 -22.34 13.61
CA GLY A 174 18.87 -22.66 12.26
C GLY A 174 18.44 -21.69 11.18
N TYR A 175 18.03 -20.47 11.54
CA TYR A 175 17.65 -19.42 10.60
C TYR A 175 18.57 -18.22 10.73
N ASP A 176 19.22 -17.85 9.64
CA ASP A 176 20.07 -16.68 9.54
C ASP A 176 19.29 -15.49 8.99
N LEU A 177 19.56 -14.30 9.50
CA LEU A 177 18.95 -13.07 8.99
C LEU A 177 19.44 -12.81 7.56
N VAL A 178 18.53 -12.58 6.63
CA VAL A 178 18.83 -12.09 5.27
C VAL A 178 18.86 -10.55 5.27
N GLY A 179 17.96 -9.93 6.01
CA GLY A 179 17.83 -8.49 6.16
C GLY A 179 16.39 -8.08 6.45
N GLY A 180 16.07 -6.83 6.14
CA GLY A 180 14.73 -6.30 6.36
C GLY A 180 14.36 -5.19 5.38
N ARG A 181 13.10 -4.82 5.44
CA ARG A 181 12.51 -3.76 4.61
C ARG A 181 11.35 -3.06 5.30
N LEU A 182 11.06 -1.86 4.84
CA LEU A 182 9.87 -1.12 5.21
C LEU A 182 8.71 -1.54 4.31
N ILE A 183 7.55 -1.82 4.89
CA ILE A 183 6.34 -2.13 4.14
C ILE A 183 5.14 -1.41 4.77
N PRO A 184 4.10 -1.10 4.01
CA PRO A 184 2.87 -0.56 4.59
C PRO A 184 2.11 -1.69 5.32
N VAL A 185 1.69 -1.41 6.56
CA VAL A 185 0.82 -2.27 7.36
C VAL A 185 -0.34 -1.42 7.85
N SER A 186 -1.55 -1.71 7.41
CA SER A 186 -2.76 -0.95 7.76
C SER A 186 -2.64 0.56 7.49
N GLY A 187 -1.98 0.93 6.40
CA GLY A 187 -1.76 2.33 6.01
C GLY A 187 -0.68 3.08 6.80
N LYS A 188 0.01 2.41 7.71
CA LYS A 188 1.11 2.96 8.51
C LYS A 188 2.44 2.25 8.15
N PRO A 189 3.59 2.83 8.51
CA PRO A 189 4.86 2.14 8.37
C PRO A 189 4.89 0.84 9.17
N GLY A 190 5.33 -0.25 8.54
CA GLY A 190 5.60 -1.54 9.15
C GLY A 190 6.98 -2.06 8.75
N ALA A 191 7.49 -3.02 9.47
CA ALA A 191 8.77 -3.67 9.20
C ALA A 191 8.56 -5.13 8.82
N MET A 192 9.30 -5.60 7.83
CA MET A 192 9.41 -7.00 7.52
C MET A 192 10.88 -7.42 7.62
N LEU A 193 11.17 -8.39 8.46
CA LEU A 193 12.44 -9.09 8.52
C LEU A 193 12.34 -10.39 7.73
N MET A 194 13.39 -10.77 7.06
CA MET A 194 13.49 -12.04 6.33
C MET A 194 14.64 -12.87 6.88
N TYR A 195 14.35 -14.12 7.13
CA TYR A 195 15.31 -15.13 7.56
C TYR A 195 15.33 -16.30 6.59
N GLN A 196 16.43 -17.03 6.54
CA GLN A 196 16.60 -18.17 5.67
C GLN A 196 17.38 -19.27 6.37
N ASP A 197 16.97 -20.52 6.19
CA ASP A 197 17.72 -21.67 6.68
C ASP A 197 18.79 -22.11 5.65
N LYS A 198 19.60 -23.10 6.03
CA LYS A 198 20.67 -23.63 5.17
C LYS A 198 20.16 -24.34 3.90
N THR A 199 18.89 -24.68 3.85
CA THR A 199 18.25 -25.29 2.66
C THR A 199 17.64 -24.28 1.72
N GLY A 200 17.63 -23.00 2.10
CA GLY A 200 17.04 -21.90 1.32
C GLY A 200 15.58 -21.63 1.67
N ARG A 201 14.98 -22.30 2.65
CA ARG A 201 13.60 -22.03 3.07
C ARG A 201 13.55 -20.71 3.83
N ARG A 202 12.62 -19.87 3.45
CA ARG A 202 12.49 -18.51 3.99
C ARG A 202 11.37 -18.39 5.00
N VAL A 203 11.57 -17.50 5.94
CA VAL A 203 10.61 -17.09 6.96
C VAL A 203 10.57 -15.58 7.00
N THR A 204 9.39 -15.00 7.08
CA THR A 204 9.23 -13.55 7.27
C THR A 204 8.65 -13.27 8.65
N VAL A 205 9.15 -12.20 9.25
CA VAL A 205 8.62 -11.65 10.51
C VAL A 205 8.14 -10.23 10.22
N LEU A 206 6.83 -10.03 10.29
CA LEU A 206 6.18 -8.75 10.08
C LEU A 206 5.89 -8.10 11.42
N VAL A 207 6.16 -6.80 11.51
CA VAL A 207 5.81 -5.95 12.65
C VAL A 207 5.13 -4.69 12.14
N GLY A 208 3.98 -4.35 12.67
CA GLY A 208 3.25 -3.16 12.26
C GLY A 208 2.25 -2.69 13.30
N HIS A 209 1.76 -1.48 13.13
CA HIS A 209 0.74 -0.93 14.01
C HIS A 209 -0.55 -1.72 13.94
N ASN A 210 -1.14 -1.96 15.11
CA ASN A 210 -2.46 -2.52 15.26
C ASN A 210 -3.39 -1.51 15.95
N GLU A 211 -4.49 -1.16 15.28
CA GLU A 211 -5.43 -0.15 15.80
C GLU A 211 -6.37 -0.71 16.88
N GLU A 212 -6.51 -2.02 16.96
CA GLU A 212 -7.42 -2.64 17.93
C GLU A 212 -6.93 -2.51 19.38
N ASN A 213 -5.65 -2.16 19.57
CA ASN A 213 -5.01 -1.95 20.88
C ASN A 213 -5.40 -3.02 21.93
N ARG A 214 -5.37 -4.28 21.50
CA ARG A 214 -5.73 -5.43 22.32
C ARG A 214 -4.57 -6.40 22.35
N THR A 215 -3.97 -6.60 23.50
CA THR A 215 -3.04 -7.69 23.70
C THR A 215 -3.76 -9.03 23.50
N THR A 216 -3.27 -9.84 22.59
CA THR A 216 -3.85 -11.16 22.31
C THR A 216 -2.85 -12.27 22.59
N SER A 217 -3.37 -13.41 23.00
CA SER A 217 -2.59 -14.66 22.97
C SER A 217 -2.18 -14.99 21.52
N PHE A 218 -1.21 -15.88 21.36
CA PHE A 218 -0.83 -16.43 20.07
C PHE A 218 -2.04 -16.98 19.30
N ARG A 219 -2.17 -16.57 18.07
CA ARG A 219 -3.17 -17.04 17.12
C ARG A 219 -2.50 -17.57 15.89
N MET A 220 -3.23 -18.35 15.12
CA MET A 220 -2.76 -18.96 13.91
C MET A 220 -3.75 -18.79 12.77
N ALA A 221 -3.22 -18.53 11.58
CA ALA A 221 -3.92 -18.56 10.31
C ALA A 221 -3.16 -19.46 9.34
N SER A 222 -3.89 -20.21 8.53
CA SER A 222 -3.33 -21.06 7.47
C SER A 222 -4.09 -20.79 6.19
N ALA A 223 -3.41 -20.35 5.15
CA ALA A 223 -4.01 -20.10 3.85
C ALA A 223 -2.96 -20.19 2.73
N ASP A 224 -3.34 -20.78 1.61
CA ASP A 224 -2.51 -20.91 0.40
C ASP A 224 -1.15 -21.61 0.66
N GLY A 225 -1.11 -22.58 1.60
CA GLY A 225 0.13 -23.29 1.96
C GLY A 225 1.04 -22.52 2.90
N VAL A 226 0.69 -21.30 3.27
CA VAL A 226 1.45 -20.47 4.22
C VAL A 226 0.83 -20.56 5.59
N GLU A 227 1.64 -20.95 6.56
CA GLU A 227 1.29 -20.90 7.98
C GLU A 227 1.73 -19.56 8.56
N THR A 228 0.85 -18.89 9.29
CA THR A 228 1.11 -17.60 9.93
C THR A 228 0.76 -17.66 11.39
N PHE A 229 1.76 -17.48 12.25
CA PHE A 229 1.59 -17.30 13.68
C PHE A 229 1.63 -15.81 14.01
N TYR A 230 0.66 -15.29 14.74
CA TYR A 230 0.59 -13.87 15.04
C TYR A 230 0.13 -13.58 16.46
N TRP A 231 0.54 -12.45 16.98
CA TRP A 231 0.10 -11.91 18.26
C TRP A 231 0.07 -10.38 18.21
N ILE A 232 -0.64 -9.81 19.14
CA ILE A 232 -0.73 -8.37 19.32
C ILE A 232 -0.26 -8.07 20.73
N ASP A 233 0.65 -7.13 20.85
CA ASP A 233 1.12 -6.58 22.10
C ASP A 233 1.02 -5.07 22.06
N ASN A 234 0.11 -4.53 22.87
CA ASN A 234 -0.26 -3.12 22.87
C ASN A 234 -0.67 -2.63 21.47
N GLU A 235 0.05 -1.65 20.92
CA GLU A 235 -0.22 -1.02 19.63
C GLU A 235 0.48 -1.72 18.46
N LEU A 236 1.24 -2.77 18.72
CA LEU A 236 1.98 -3.49 17.69
C LEU A 236 1.42 -4.90 17.48
N GLY A 237 1.28 -5.24 16.20
CA GLY A 237 1.01 -6.60 15.77
C GLY A 237 2.26 -7.23 15.17
N TYR A 238 2.46 -8.49 15.47
CA TYR A 238 3.58 -9.29 15.02
C TYR A 238 3.05 -10.52 14.30
N ALA A 239 3.69 -10.91 13.22
CA ALA A 239 3.34 -12.14 12.53
C ALA A 239 4.58 -12.82 11.95
N VAL A 240 4.66 -14.12 12.12
CA VAL A 240 5.68 -15.00 11.53
C VAL A 240 4.99 -15.85 10.48
N SER A 241 5.46 -15.78 9.23
CA SER A 241 4.86 -16.49 8.09
C SER A 241 5.90 -17.30 7.34
N ALA A 242 5.55 -18.54 6.98
CA ALA A 242 6.39 -19.42 6.18
C ALA A 242 5.59 -20.58 5.57
N GLU A 243 6.13 -21.15 4.49
CA GLU A 243 5.70 -22.46 3.93
C GLU A 243 6.39 -23.61 4.70
N LEU A 244 6.11 -23.71 5.98
CA LEU A 244 6.63 -24.70 6.91
C LEU A 244 5.48 -25.39 7.65
N THR A 245 5.79 -26.42 8.40
CA THR A 245 4.78 -27.03 9.27
C THR A 245 4.38 -26.07 10.39
N ARG A 246 3.16 -26.20 10.86
CA ARG A 246 2.61 -25.44 11.99
C ARG A 246 3.53 -25.41 13.20
N ALA A 247 4.08 -26.57 13.55
CA ALA A 247 4.97 -26.70 14.71
C ALA A 247 6.29 -25.94 14.52
N GLU A 248 6.85 -25.94 13.30
CA GLU A 248 8.06 -25.18 12.99
C GLU A 248 7.80 -23.68 13.08
N VAL A 249 6.71 -23.16 12.47
CA VAL A 249 6.37 -21.74 12.53
C VAL A 249 6.08 -21.30 13.97
N GLN A 250 5.38 -22.13 14.75
CA GLN A 250 5.15 -21.87 16.17
C GLN A 250 6.45 -21.71 16.95
N LYS A 251 7.40 -22.63 16.77
CA LYS A 251 8.71 -22.57 17.45
C LYS A 251 9.46 -21.29 17.12
N ILE A 252 9.42 -20.86 15.86
CA ILE A 252 10.05 -19.61 15.41
C ILE A 252 9.35 -18.40 16.03
N ALA A 253 8.02 -18.40 16.05
CA ALA A 253 7.23 -17.31 16.63
C ALA A 253 7.48 -17.17 18.15
N GLU A 254 7.56 -18.28 18.87
CA GLU A 254 7.90 -18.28 20.30
C GLU A 254 9.32 -17.75 20.57
N GLU A 255 10.28 -18.03 19.67
CA GLU A 255 11.63 -17.47 19.77
C GLU A 255 11.62 -15.96 19.50
N CYS A 256 10.91 -15.51 18.49
CA CYS A 256 10.71 -14.09 18.21
C CYS A 256 10.07 -13.36 19.40
N TYR A 257 8.99 -13.92 19.95
CA TYR A 257 8.25 -13.32 21.06
C TYR A 257 9.14 -13.07 22.30
N ARG A 258 10.06 -14.00 22.60
CA ARG A 258 10.98 -13.86 23.74
C ARG A 258 12.00 -12.73 23.56
N GLN A 259 12.25 -12.31 22.32
CA GLN A 259 13.29 -11.36 21.99
C GLN A 259 12.76 -9.97 21.62
N PHE A 260 11.49 -9.85 21.28
CA PHE A 260 10.89 -8.53 21.09
C PHE A 260 10.69 -7.84 22.44
N PRO A 261 10.95 -6.52 22.51
CA PRO A 261 10.67 -5.74 23.72
C PRO A 261 9.16 -5.74 24.00
N ALA A 262 8.80 -5.95 25.27
CA ALA A 262 7.42 -5.85 25.74
C ALA A 262 6.98 -4.40 25.86
#